data_2ae085bed6428dfd71df7456834f7435
#
_entry.id   2ae085bed6428dfd71df7456834f7435
#
_cell.length_a   1.000
_cell.length_b   1.000
_cell.length_c   1.000
_cell.angle_alpha   90.00
_cell.angle_beta   90.00
_cell.angle_gamma   90.00
#
_symmetry.space_group_name_H-M   'P 1'
#
loop_
_entity.id
_entity.type
_entity.pdbx_description
1 polymer ?
#
loop_
_entity_poly.entity_id
_entity_poly.type
_entity_poly.pdbx_seq_one_letter_code
_entity_poly.pdbx_strand_id
1 'polypeptide(L)'
;TLKSTEVLAKEGFKVMVYCNDDPLMAKRLENSGACAIMPLAAPIGSGLGILNKINIKIIRSQTKLPVIIDAGLGQASDATIAMELGCDGVLANTAIAKAKNPFNMAIAFRDAVKSGRLSYLSGRIEKTLMGKPSSPLDGII
;
A
#
# COMPACT_ATOMS: atom_id res chain seq x y z
N THR A 1 -16.73 6.11 -12.82
CA THR A 1 -16.37 5.74 -11.43
C THR A 1 -16.92 6.76 -10.43
N LEU A 2 -16.59 8.07 -10.48
CA LEU A 2 -17.05 9.09 -9.51
C LEU A 2 -18.59 9.11 -9.34
N LYS A 3 -19.32 9.27 -10.44
CA LYS A 3 -20.80 9.30 -10.41
C LYS A 3 -21.39 7.99 -9.85
N SER A 4 -20.84 6.83 -10.22
CA SER A 4 -21.31 5.54 -9.70
C SER A 4 -21.03 5.41 -8.20
N THR A 5 -19.85 5.87 -7.74
CA THR A 5 -19.51 5.91 -6.31
C THR A 5 -20.50 6.76 -5.53
N GLU A 6 -20.81 7.96 -6.02
CA GLU A 6 -21.76 8.88 -5.39
C GLU A 6 -23.17 8.27 -5.30
N VAL A 7 -23.68 7.69 -6.38
CA VAL A 7 -25.01 7.06 -6.41
C VAL A 7 -25.08 5.91 -5.42
N LEU A 8 -24.13 4.97 -5.49
CA LEU A 8 -24.14 3.80 -4.63
C LEU A 8 -23.97 4.19 -3.14
N ALA A 9 -23.13 5.18 -2.84
CA ALA A 9 -22.95 5.65 -1.48
C ALA A 9 -24.26 6.28 -0.93
N LYS A 10 -24.99 7.06 -1.76
CA LYS A 10 -26.30 7.63 -1.39
C LYS A 10 -27.37 6.56 -1.18
N GLU A 11 -27.28 5.44 -1.88
CA GLU A 11 -28.16 4.27 -1.70
C GLU A 11 -27.77 3.41 -0.48
N GLY A 12 -26.74 3.81 0.27
CA GLY A 12 -26.32 3.15 1.52
C GLY A 12 -25.28 2.06 1.35
N PHE A 13 -24.74 1.85 0.14
CA PHE A 13 -23.66 0.88 -0.08
C PHE A 13 -22.34 1.37 0.51
N LYS A 14 -21.53 0.43 1.06
CA LYS A 14 -20.15 0.65 1.46
C LYS A 14 -19.24 0.47 0.26
N VAL A 15 -18.92 1.54 -0.43
CA VAL A 15 -18.20 1.51 -1.71
C VAL A 15 -16.70 1.52 -1.46
N MET A 16 -16.03 0.40 -1.69
CA MET A 16 -14.57 0.32 -1.86
C MET A 16 -14.27 0.51 -3.34
N VAL A 17 -13.48 1.51 -3.69
CA VAL A 17 -13.37 1.93 -5.07
C VAL A 17 -11.97 1.75 -5.64
N TYR A 18 -11.89 1.06 -6.78
CA TYR A 18 -10.69 0.98 -7.58
C TYR A 18 -10.37 2.30 -8.26
N CYS A 19 -9.11 2.69 -8.22
CA CYS A 19 -8.61 3.85 -8.95
C CYS A 19 -7.16 3.64 -9.41
N ASN A 20 -6.70 4.51 -10.29
CA ASN A 20 -5.27 4.65 -10.54
C ASN A 20 -4.60 5.32 -9.32
N ASP A 21 -3.27 5.43 -9.37
CA ASP A 21 -2.45 6.04 -8.32
C ASP A 21 -2.42 7.58 -8.38
N ASP A 22 -3.51 8.19 -8.87
CA ASP A 22 -3.67 9.65 -8.92
C ASP A 22 -4.23 10.19 -7.60
N PRO A 23 -3.47 11.01 -6.85
CA PRO A 23 -3.92 11.59 -5.58
C PRO A 23 -5.16 12.48 -5.71
N LEU A 24 -5.32 13.18 -6.83
CA LEU A 24 -6.50 14.03 -7.06
C LEU A 24 -7.75 13.19 -7.27
N MET A 25 -7.64 12.10 -8.02
CA MET A 25 -8.75 11.16 -8.21
C MET A 25 -9.14 10.49 -6.90
N ALA A 26 -8.15 10.04 -6.10
CA ALA A 26 -8.39 9.46 -4.80
C ALA A 26 -9.19 10.41 -3.88
N LYS A 27 -8.82 11.69 -3.85
CA LYS A 27 -9.54 12.71 -3.07
C LYS A 27 -10.97 12.96 -3.57
N ARG A 28 -11.17 12.97 -4.88
CA ARG A 28 -12.52 13.10 -5.47
C ARG A 28 -13.41 11.91 -5.12
N LEU A 29 -12.87 10.70 -5.09
CA LEU A 29 -13.59 9.48 -4.72
C LEU A 29 -13.98 9.48 -3.25
N GLU A 30 -13.09 9.92 -2.35
CA GLU A 30 -13.42 10.15 -0.95
C GLU A 30 -14.59 11.12 -0.80
N ASN A 31 -14.55 12.26 -1.49
CA ASN A 31 -15.62 13.27 -1.48
C ASN A 31 -16.93 12.76 -2.09
N SER A 32 -16.87 11.75 -2.96
CA SER A 32 -18.04 11.09 -3.56
C SER A 32 -18.65 10.01 -2.65
N GLY A 33 -18.12 9.81 -1.44
CA GLY A 33 -18.69 8.89 -0.44
C GLY A 33 -18.08 7.48 -0.45
N ALA A 34 -16.91 7.28 -1.06
CA ALA A 34 -16.20 6.03 -0.90
C ALA A 34 -15.90 5.76 0.57
N CYS A 35 -15.92 4.50 0.99
CA CYS A 35 -15.54 4.07 2.35
C CYS A 35 -14.09 3.53 2.43
N ALA A 36 -13.47 3.24 1.29
CA ALA A 36 -12.06 2.89 1.16
C ALA A 36 -11.57 3.24 -0.26
N ILE A 37 -10.31 3.58 -0.38
CA ILE A 37 -9.64 3.88 -1.65
C ILE A 37 -8.69 2.72 -1.99
N MET A 38 -8.78 2.23 -3.22
CA MET A 38 -7.98 1.09 -3.67
C MET A 38 -7.14 1.47 -4.90
N PRO A 39 -6.02 2.18 -4.70
CA PRO A 39 -5.15 2.54 -5.81
C PRO A 39 -4.38 1.32 -6.32
N LEU A 40 -4.24 1.21 -7.64
CA LEU A 40 -3.41 0.19 -8.24
C LEU A 40 -1.91 0.48 -7.97
N ALA A 41 -1.13 -0.59 -7.74
CA ALA A 41 0.33 -0.52 -7.67
C ALA A 41 0.96 -0.44 -9.07
N ALA A 42 0.43 -1.26 -9.99
CA ALA A 42 0.81 -1.36 -11.40
C ALA A 42 -0.37 -1.97 -12.19
N PRO A 43 -0.30 -2.05 -13.53
CA PRO A 43 -1.34 -2.68 -14.32
C PRO A 43 -1.69 -4.08 -13.82
N ILE A 44 -2.97 -4.41 -13.85
CA ILE A 44 -3.50 -5.70 -13.35
C ILE A 44 -2.74 -6.87 -13.99
N GLY A 45 -2.25 -7.79 -13.17
CA GLY A 45 -1.55 -8.99 -13.61
C GLY A 45 -0.11 -8.77 -14.08
N SER A 46 0.41 -7.54 -14.02
CA SER A 46 1.78 -7.22 -14.47
C SER A 46 2.86 -7.75 -13.53
N GLY A 47 2.59 -7.84 -12.24
CA GLY A 47 3.59 -8.25 -11.24
C GLY A 47 4.76 -7.26 -11.07
N LEU A 48 4.61 -6.00 -11.52
CA LEU A 48 5.67 -4.99 -11.50
C LEU A 48 5.88 -4.35 -10.12
N GLY A 49 4.98 -4.62 -9.17
CA GLY A 49 5.02 -4.02 -7.83
C GLY A 49 4.56 -2.57 -7.81
N ILE A 50 4.91 -1.83 -6.76
CA ILE A 50 4.49 -0.44 -6.60
C ILE A 50 5.40 0.48 -7.42
N LEU A 51 4.93 0.92 -8.57
CA LEU A 51 5.69 1.75 -9.50
C LEU A 51 5.89 3.19 -8.99
N ASN A 52 4.86 3.77 -8.36
CA ASN A 52 4.89 5.15 -7.87
C ASN A 52 4.61 5.23 -6.37
N LYS A 53 5.64 4.97 -5.59
CA LYS A 53 5.59 5.05 -4.11
C LYS A 53 5.25 6.44 -3.59
N ILE A 54 5.60 7.49 -4.35
CA ILE A 54 5.36 8.89 -3.96
C ILE A 54 3.87 9.18 -4.00
N ASN A 55 3.19 8.83 -5.10
CA ASN A 55 1.75 9.03 -5.22
C ASN A 55 0.98 8.26 -4.15
N ILE A 56 1.35 7.00 -3.88
CA ILE A 56 0.72 6.21 -2.81
C ILE A 56 0.90 6.90 -1.45
N LYS A 57 2.09 7.42 -1.16
CA LYS A 57 2.33 8.17 0.08
C LYS A 57 1.50 9.45 0.17
N ILE A 58 1.34 10.18 -0.94
CA ILE A 58 0.49 11.38 -1.01
C ILE A 58 -0.97 10.99 -0.77
N ILE A 59 -1.49 9.96 -1.46
CA ILE A 59 -2.86 9.46 -1.26
C ILE A 59 -3.07 9.15 0.23
N ARG A 60 -2.17 8.36 0.84
CA ARG A 60 -2.29 7.98 2.25
C ARG A 60 -2.28 9.19 3.19
N SER A 61 -1.50 10.23 2.90
CA SER A 61 -1.42 11.44 3.73
C SER A 61 -2.65 12.35 3.63
N GLN A 62 -3.39 12.28 2.53
CA GLN A 62 -4.53 13.17 2.23
C GLN A 62 -5.89 12.61 2.64
N THR A 63 -5.98 11.32 2.93
CA THR A 63 -7.25 10.66 3.27
C THR A 63 -7.24 10.08 4.67
N LYS A 64 -8.41 10.08 5.32
CA LYS A 64 -8.67 9.36 6.57
C LYS A 64 -9.27 7.98 6.31
N LEU A 65 -9.65 7.69 5.07
CA LEU A 65 -10.19 6.39 4.68
C LEU A 65 -9.10 5.33 4.65
N PRO A 66 -9.45 4.06 4.80
CA PRO A 66 -8.54 2.97 4.52
C PRO A 66 -8.01 3.03 3.08
N VAL A 67 -6.69 2.86 2.93
CA VAL A 67 -6.01 2.75 1.63
C VAL A 67 -5.53 1.32 1.47
N ILE A 68 -6.05 0.64 0.46
CA ILE A 68 -5.74 -0.77 0.18
C ILE A 68 -5.06 -0.83 -1.18
N ILE A 69 -3.81 -1.25 -1.22
CA ILE A 69 -3.10 -1.41 -2.49
C ILE A 69 -3.61 -2.64 -3.21
N ASP A 70 -4.06 -2.46 -4.44
CA ASP A 70 -4.53 -3.54 -5.31
C ASP A 70 -3.82 -3.51 -6.65
N ALA A 71 -3.86 -4.63 -7.35
CA ALA A 71 -3.32 -4.85 -8.69
C ALA A 71 -1.79 -4.65 -8.85
N GLY A 72 -1.22 -5.43 -9.73
CA GLY A 72 0.19 -5.30 -10.11
C GLY A 72 1.21 -5.80 -9.08
N LEU A 73 0.79 -6.28 -7.92
CA LEU A 73 1.68 -6.92 -6.95
C LEU A 73 2.24 -8.20 -7.54
N GLY A 74 3.55 -8.44 -7.41
CA GLY A 74 4.25 -9.60 -7.96
C GLY A 74 4.83 -10.53 -6.91
N GLN A 75 5.19 -10.01 -5.75
CA GLN A 75 5.85 -10.76 -4.70
C GLN A 75 5.61 -10.18 -3.31
N ALA A 76 5.99 -10.91 -2.29
CA ALA A 76 5.74 -10.55 -0.88
C ALA A 76 6.37 -9.19 -0.47
N SER A 77 7.55 -8.83 -1.00
CA SER A 77 8.16 -7.54 -0.72
C SER A 77 7.30 -6.34 -1.17
N ASP A 78 6.47 -6.49 -2.21
CA ASP A 78 5.57 -5.42 -2.64
C ASP A 78 4.53 -5.14 -1.56
N ALA A 79 4.02 -6.20 -0.90
CA ALA A 79 3.11 -6.06 0.23
C ALA A 79 3.80 -5.40 1.44
N THR A 80 5.06 -5.77 1.74
CA THR A 80 5.83 -5.09 2.79
C THR A 80 5.96 -3.60 2.51
N ILE A 81 6.32 -3.23 1.27
CA ILE A 81 6.47 -1.83 0.86
C ILE A 81 5.13 -1.08 1.01
N ALA A 82 4.01 -1.67 0.58
CA ALA A 82 2.69 -1.07 0.74
C ALA A 82 2.39 -0.73 2.21
N MET A 83 2.64 -1.69 3.09
CA MET A 83 2.40 -1.51 4.53
C MET A 83 3.37 -0.49 5.16
N GLU A 84 4.64 -0.45 4.74
CA GLU A 84 5.62 0.54 5.17
C GLU A 84 5.32 1.97 4.68
N LEU A 85 4.60 2.12 3.57
CA LEU A 85 4.07 3.40 3.11
C LEU A 85 2.89 3.89 3.97
N GLY A 86 2.39 3.06 4.89
CA GLY A 86 1.29 3.36 5.79
C GLY A 86 -0.08 2.97 5.25
N CYS A 87 -0.14 2.18 4.18
CA CYS A 87 -1.40 1.63 3.69
C CYS A 87 -2.02 0.67 4.72
N ASP A 88 -3.32 0.51 4.65
CA ASP A 88 -4.09 -0.27 5.64
C ASP A 88 -4.23 -1.74 5.25
N GLY A 89 -3.94 -2.07 3.98
CA GLY A 89 -3.97 -3.43 3.49
C GLY A 89 -3.47 -3.56 2.06
N VAL A 90 -3.41 -4.80 1.61
CA VAL A 90 -3.15 -5.17 0.21
C VAL A 90 -4.19 -6.20 -0.24
N LEU A 91 -4.51 -6.16 -1.52
CA LEU A 91 -5.34 -7.17 -2.18
C LEU A 91 -4.49 -7.85 -3.25
N ALA A 92 -4.28 -9.15 -3.10
CA ALA A 92 -3.42 -9.93 -4.00
C ALA A 92 -4.15 -11.18 -4.49
N ASN A 93 -4.09 -11.43 -5.78
CA ASN A 93 -4.63 -12.62 -6.41
C ASN A 93 -3.57 -13.29 -7.27
N THR A 94 -3.29 -12.72 -8.44
CA THR A 94 -2.43 -13.32 -9.48
C THR A 94 -1.02 -13.65 -8.96
N ALA A 95 -0.44 -12.78 -8.14
CA ALA A 95 0.88 -13.01 -7.53
C ALA A 95 0.93 -14.31 -6.71
N ILE A 96 -0.17 -14.66 -6.07
CA ILE A 96 -0.28 -15.90 -5.29
C ILE A 96 -0.65 -17.06 -6.22
N ALA A 97 -1.73 -16.91 -6.99
CA ALA A 97 -2.30 -17.99 -7.79
C ALA A 97 -1.36 -18.52 -8.89
N LYS A 98 -0.53 -17.64 -9.48
CA LYS A 98 0.44 -18.00 -10.54
C LYS A 98 1.86 -18.25 -10.00
N ALA A 99 2.08 -18.22 -8.70
CA ALA A 99 3.37 -18.57 -8.13
C ALA A 99 3.68 -20.07 -8.39
N LYS A 100 4.96 -20.41 -8.47
CA LYS A 100 5.39 -21.83 -8.57
C LYS A 100 4.88 -22.67 -7.39
N ASN A 101 4.77 -22.04 -6.21
CA ASN A 101 4.17 -22.63 -5.02
C ASN A 101 3.19 -21.61 -4.41
N PRO A 102 1.89 -21.66 -4.76
CA PRO A 102 0.89 -20.71 -4.26
C PRO A 102 0.72 -20.74 -2.74
N PHE A 103 0.84 -21.90 -2.12
CA PHE A 103 0.74 -22.05 -0.66
C PHE A 103 1.85 -21.27 0.06
N ASN A 104 3.10 -21.47 -0.34
CA ASN A 104 4.23 -20.74 0.24
C ASN A 104 4.14 -19.23 -0.07
N MET A 105 3.69 -18.86 -1.26
CA MET A 105 3.51 -17.47 -1.61
C MET A 105 2.43 -16.79 -0.76
N ALA A 106 1.33 -17.47 -0.46
CA ALA A 106 0.29 -16.96 0.44
C ALA A 106 0.83 -16.73 1.86
N ILE A 107 1.65 -17.67 2.37
CA ILE A 107 2.34 -17.50 3.65
C ILE A 107 3.28 -16.29 3.61
N ALA A 108 4.07 -16.15 2.55
CA ALA A 108 4.98 -15.03 2.37
C ALA A 108 4.25 -13.68 2.34
N PHE A 109 3.12 -13.58 1.64
CA PHE A 109 2.29 -12.36 1.64
C PHE A 109 1.71 -12.05 3.02
N ARG A 110 1.20 -13.05 3.74
CA ARG A 110 0.72 -12.90 5.12
C ARG A 110 1.80 -12.31 6.03
N ASP A 111 2.99 -12.86 5.98
CA ASP A 111 4.09 -12.45 6.86
C ASP A 111 4.67 -11.08 6.42
N ALA A 112 4.68 -10.80 5.12
CA ALA A 112 5.06 -9.50 4.55
C ALA A 112 4.14 -8.37 5.05
N VAL A 113 2.83 -8.59 5.04
CA VAL A 113 1.85 -7.61 5.57
C VAL A 113 2.11 -7.34 7.05
N LYS A 114 2.29 -8.39 7.86
CA LYS A 114 2.59 -8.25 9.29
C LYS A 114 3.90 -7.48 9.52
N SER A 115 4.97 -7.88 8.83
CA SER A 115 6.29 -7.27 8.95
C SER A 115 6.27 -5.80 8.55
N GLY A 116 5.69 -5.48 7.39
CA GLY A 116 5.58 -4.10 6.92
C GLY A 116 4.75 -3.22 7.86
N ARG A 117 3.65 -3.75 8.44
CA ARG A 117 2.86 -3.02 9.42
C ARG A 117 3.62 -2.75 10.71
N LEU A 118 4.33 -3.74 11.24
CA LEU A 118 5.19 -3.57 12.42
C LEU A 118 6.30 -2.55 12.16
N SER A 119 6.97 -2.62 10.99
CA SER A 119 7.98 -1.66 10.57
C SER A 119 7.43 -0.22 10.55
N TYR A 120 6.26 -0.02 9.94
CA TYR A 120 5.59 1.28 9.90
C TYR A 120 5.27 1.83 11.28
N LEU A 121 4.70 1.02 12.17
CA LEU A 121 4.31 1.42 13.52
C LEU A 121 5.51 1.69 14.43
N SER A 122 6.62 0.98 14.22
CA SER A 122 7.86 1.18 14.98
C SER A 122 8.58 2.47 14.61
N GLY A 123 8.27 3.03 13.44
CA GLY A 123 8.95 4.21 12.93
C GLY A 123 10.30 3.88 12.30
N ARG A 124 10.60 4.61 11.26
CA ARG A 124 11.87 4.47 10.55
C ARG A 124 12.93 5.39 11.12
N ILE A 125 14.16 4.93 11.22
CA ILE A 125 15.33 5.79 11.47
C ILE A 125 15.45 6.87 10.37
N GLU A 126 15.89 8.05 10.74
CA GLU A 126 16.10 9.16 9.82
C GLU A 126 17.07 8.79 8.69
N LYS A 127 16.71 9.16 7.46
CA LYS A 127 17.62 9.01 6.31
C LYS A 127 18.68 10.09 6.36
N THR A 128 19.95 9.68 6.32
CA THR A 128 21.09 10.61 6.20
C THR A 128 21.91 10.23 4.97
N LEU A 129 22.51 11.24 4.32
CA LEU A 129 23.41 11.00 3.19
C LEU A 129 24.76 10.43 3.64
N MET A 130 25.18 10.75 4.87
CA MET A 130 26.43 10.26 5.43
C MET A 130 26.16 9.31 6.60
N GLY A 131 27.00 8.28 6.72
CA GLY A 131 26.94 7.36 7.84
C GLY A 131 27.21 8.09 9.16
N LYS A 132 26.45 7.74 10.19
CA LYS A 132 26.71 8.17 11.57
C LYS A 132 27.10 6.94 12.37
N PRO A 133 28.14 7.00 13.24
CA PRO A 133 28.48 5.88 14.11
C PRO A 133 27.26 5.49 14.96
N SER A 134 26.99 4.20 15.05
CA SER A 134 25.93 3.66 15.90
C SER A 134 26.41 3.23 17.28
N SER A 135 27.74 3.08 17.42
CA SER A 135 28.38 2.75 18.69
C SER A 135 28.90 4.02 19.38
N PRO A 136 28.91 4.08 20.74
CA PRO A 136 29.56 5.16 21.47
C PRO A 136 31.04 5.26 21.05
N LEU A 137 31.49 6.50 20.82
CA LEU A 137 32.91 6.75 20.49
C LEU A 137 33.77 6.84 21.75
N ASP A 138 33.17 6.90 22.92
CA ASP A 138 33.87 6.97 24.21
C ASP A 138 34.56 5.64 24.49
N GLY A 139 35.89 5.68 24.67
CA GLY A 139 36.72 4.49 24.93
C GLY A 139 37.37 3.85 23.71
N ILE A 140 37.28 4.44 22.54
CA ILE A 140 38.10 4.09 21.37
C ILE A 140 39.39 4.92 21.47
N ILE A 141 40.53 4.27 21.83
CA ILE A 141 41.84 4.86 21.85
C ILE A 141 42.40 4.90 20.44
#